data_fde9ea62a45a82da3c83af8e59138803
#
_entry.id   fde9ea62a45a82da3c83af8e59138803
#
_cell.length_a   1.000
_cell.length_b   1.000
_cell.length_c   1.000
_cell.angle_alpha   90.00
_cell.angle_beta   90.00
_cell.angle_gamma   90.00
#
_symmetry.space_group_name_H-M   'P 1'
#
loop_
_entity.id
_entity.type
_entity.pdbx_description
1 polymer ?
#
loop_
_entity_poly.entity_id
_entity_poly.type
_entity_poly.pdbx_seq_one_letter_code
_entity_poly.pdbx_strand_id
1 'polypeptide(L)'
;MLGSLNNAKLEIYNYLLYLLDDYFLWQNKENFYQLIQLFLNKKITIDEFLSKFRVLNVSSLRKSQIFQKNFQKDAQTNLNEIEIEINPNSKGFEKIISYLNDILNLYQPNITLEMNLENSELIGYGISEEMIRNLLKEKFLSEINTYCKKH
;
A
#
# COMPACT_ATOMS: atom_id res chain seq x y z
N MET A 1 28.40 -11.93 -25.58
CA MET A 1 28.73 -12.00 -24.15
C MET A 1 28.30 -10.78 -23.35
N LEU A 2 28.58 -9.58 -23.82
CA LEU A 2 28.08 -8.36 -23.15
C LEU A 2 26.55 -8.25 -23.13
N GLY A 3 25.86 -8.73 -24.16
CA GLY A 3 24.40 -8.71 -24.24
C GLY A 3 23.72 -9.63 -23.23
N SER A 4 24.31 -10.80 -22.94
CA SER A 4 23.73 -11.73 -21.97
C SER A 4 23.91 -11.26 -20.53
N LEU A 5 25.03 -10.61 -20.22
CA LEU A 5 25.24 -9.97 -18.91
C LEU A 5 24.29 -8.80 -18.68
N ASN A 6 24.04 -7.99 -19.72
CA ASN A 6 23.09 -6.88 -19.62
C ASN A 6 21.65 -7.39 -19.45
N ASN A 7 21.28 -8.49 -20.11
CA ASN A 7 19.96 -9.08 -19.95
C ASN A 7 19.76 -9.67 -18.54
N ALA A 8 20.79 -10.35 -18.01
CA ALA A 8 20.73 -10.87 -16.65
C ALA A 8 20.60 -9.77 -15.61
N LYS A 9 21.35 -8.67 -15.78
CA LYS A 9 21.23 -7.48 -14.90
C LYS A 9 19.86 -6.85 -15.02
N LEU A 10 19.30 -6.78 -16.22
CA LEU A 10 17.97 -6.21 -16.45
C LEU A 10 16.88 -7.05 -15.79
N GLU A 11 16.96 -8.37 -15.86
CA GLU A 11 16.03 -9.28 -15.20
C GLU A 11 16.07 -9.12 -13.68
N ILE A 12 17.26 -9.08 -13.10
CA ILE A 12 17.46 -8.86 -11.66
C ILE A 12 16.92 -7.48 -11.29
N TYR A 13 17.20 -6.47 -12.09
CA TYR A 13 16.70 -5.12 -11.88
C TYR A 13 15.18 -5.08 -11.87
N ASN A 14 14.52 -5.67 -12.88
CA ASN A 14 13.06 -5.73 -12.95
C ASN A 14 12.45 -6.46 -11.76
N TYR A 15 13.06 -7.54 -11.31
CA TYR A 15 12.63 -8.27 -10.13
C TYR A 15 12.73 -7.40 -8.88
N LEU A 16 13.83 -6.66 -8.73
CA LEU A 16 14.02 -5.74 -7.61
C LEU A 16 13.00 -4.61 -7.59
N LEU A 17 12.55 -4.14 -8.76
CA LEU A 17 11.53 -3.08 -8.84
C LEU A 17 10.23 -3.50 -8.16
N TYR A 18 9.80 -4.75 -8.36
CA TYR A 18 8.61 -5.28 -7.68
C TYR A 18 8.81 -5.34 -6.17
N LEU A 19 9.99 -5.75 -5.73
CA LEU A 19 10.30 -5.87 -4.31
C LEU A 19 10.42 -4.52 -3.62
N LEU A 20 10.86 -3.48 -4.35
CA LEU A 20 11.04 -2.14 -3.80
C LEU A 20 9.72 -1.48 -3.40
N ASP A 21 8.71 -1.57 -4.25
CA ASP A 21 7.40 -1.01 -3.94
C ASP A 21 6.81 -1.68 -2.70
N ASP A 22 6.88 -3.00 -2.63
CA ASP A 22 6.41 -3.77 -1.48
C ASP A 22 7.19 -3.41 -0.22
N TYR A 23 8.51 -3.26 -0.33
CA TYR A 23 9.40 -2.93 0.78
C TYR A 23 9.07 -1.57 1.40
N PHE A 24 8.88 -0.53 0.59
CA PHE A 24 8.58 0.80 1.10
C PHE A 24 7.18 0.90 1.70
N LEU A 25 6.22 0.18 1.15
CA LEU A 25 4.90 0.06 1.78
C LEU A 25 5.01 -0.65 3.12
N TRP A 26 5.76 -1.73 3.18
CA TRP A 26 6.00 -2.49 4.39
C TRP A 26 6.63 -1.63 5.49
N GLN A 27 7.58 -0.77 5.16
CA GLN A 27 8.19 0.14 6.13
C GLN A 27 7.20 1.14 6.72
N ASN A 28 6.13 1.45 6.01
CA ASN A 28 5.08 2.36 6.46
C ASN A 28 3.90 1.64 7.16
N LYS A 29 4.00 0.35 7.42
CA LYS A 29 2.87 -0.43 7.95
C LYS A 29 2.29 0.13 9.26
N GLU A 30 3.14 0.59 10.16
CA GLU A 30 2.69 1.18 11.42
C GLU A 30 1.99 2.51 11.20
N ASN A 31 2.44 3.30 10.25
CA ASN A 31 1.81 4.55 9.89
C ASN A 31 0.41 4.32 9.31
N PHE A 32 0.22 3.31 8.48
CA PHE A 32 -1.10 2.93 7.99
C PHE A 32 -2.00 2.47 9.14
N TYR A 33 -1.48 1.65 10.04
CA TYR A 33 -2.23 1.17 11.20
C TYR A 33 -2.70 2.33 12.08
N GLN A 34 -1.80 3.25 12.42
CA GLN A 34 -2.12 4.42 13.24
C GLN A 34 -3.14 5.32 12.55
N LEU A 35 -3.02 5.52 11.25
CA LEU A 35 -3.95 6.34 10.48
C LEU A 35 -5.36 5.75 10.52
N ILE A 36 -5.49 4.44 10.37
CA ILE A 36 -6.78 3.76 10.46
C ILE A 36 -7.37 3.92 11.85
N GLN A 37 -6.56 3.77 12.90
CA GLN A 37 -7.02 3.96 14.27
C GLN A 37 -7.52 5.39 14.52
N LEU A 38 -6.81 6.40 14.02
CA LEU A 38 -7.25 7.80 14.15
C LEU A 38 -8.61 8.02 13.51
N PHE A 39 -8.82 7.44 12.34
CA PHE A 39 -10.10 7.54 11.64
C PHE A 39 -11.22 6.80 12.39
N LEU A 40 -10.98 5.56 12.83
CA LEU A 40 -11.97 4.76 13.55
C LEU A 40 -12.31 5.38 14.90
N ASN A 41 -11.36 6.04 15.55
CA ASN A 41 -11.58 6.74 16.82
C ASN A 41 -12.14 8.15 16.64
N LYS A 42 -12.52 8.51 15.43
CA LYS A 42 -13.14 9.81 15.08
C LYS A 42 -12.23 11.01 15.41
N LYS A 43 -10.92 10.81 15.37
CA LYS A 43 -9.93 11.87 15.57
C LYS A 43 -9.70 12.68 14.30
N ILE A 44 -9.99 12.08 13.14
CA ILE A 44 -9.89 12.73 11.83
C ILE A 44 -11.14 12.41 11.02
N THR A 45 -11.45 13.29 10.06
CA THR A 45 -12.57 13.12 9.14
C THR A 45 -12.25 12.12 8.04
N ILE A 46 -13.29 11.68 7.31
CA ILE A 46 -13.08 10.81 6.14
C ILE A 46 -12.19 11.50 5.10
N ASP A 47 -12.38 12.78 4.86
CA ASP A 47 -11.58 13.52 3.87
C ASP A 47 -10.12 13.60 4.30
N GLU A 48 -9.84 13.85 5.57
CA GLU A 48 -8.49 13.83 6.11
C GLU A 48 -7.87 12.43 6.02
N PHE A 49 -8.65 11.40 6.34
CA PHE A 49 -8.19 10.01 6.24
C PHE A 49 -7.79 9.65 4.81
N LEU A 50 -8.66 9.94 3.84
CA LEU A 50 -8.39 9.65 2.43
C LEU A 50 -7.16 10.39 1.93
N SER A 51 -7.03 11.66 2.29
CA SER A 51 -5.89 12.48 1.91
C SER A 51 -4.59 11.94 2.49
N LYS A 52 -4.57 11.63 3.78
CA LYS A 52 -3.38 11.10 4.46
C LYS A 52 -3.01 9.70 3.98
N PHE A 53 -4.01 8.85 3.72
CA PHE A 53 -3.78 7.54 3.14
C PHE A 53 -3.09 7.64 1.78
N ARG A 54 -3.60 8.54 0.93
CA ARG A 54 -3.00 8.79 -0.39
C ARG A 54 -1.57 9.29 -0.27
N VAL A 55 -1.28 10.19 0.67
CA VAL A 55 0.08 10.68 0.91
C VAL A 55 1.01 9.54 1.32
N LEU A 56 0.60 8.66 2.23
CA LEU A 56 1.42 7.51 2.63
C LEU A 56 1.71 6.59 1.44
N ASN A 57 0.69 6.30 0.65
CA ASN A 57 0.82 5.42 -0.52
C ASN A 57 1.76 6.03 -1.58
N VAL A 58 1.54 7.30 -1.92
CA VAL A 58 2.37 8.02 -2.90
C VAL A 58 3.79 8.20 -2.41
N SER A 59 4.00 8.51 -1.13
CA SER A 59 5.35 8.68 -0.58
C SER A 59 6.15 7.39 -0.62
N SER A 60 5.50 6.25 -0.39
CA SER A 60 6.14 4.93 -0.50
C SER A 60 6.60 4.67 -1.94
N LEU A 61 5.73 4.93 -2.92
CA LEU A 61 6.06 4.80 -4.34
C LEU A 61 7.15 5.78 -4.76
N ARG A 62 7.12 7.01 -4.23
CA ARG A 62 8.15 8.02 -4.53
C ARG A 62 9.52 7.61 -4.01
N LYS A 63 9.60 7.05 -2.81
CA LYS A 63 10.85 6.51 -2.27
C LYS A 63 11.41 5.41 -3.17
N SER A 64 10.55 4.51 -3.63
CA SER A 64 10.91 3.47 -4.57
C SER A 64 11.47 4.06 -5.87
N GLN A 65 10.81 5.06 -6.44
CA GLN A 65 11.25 5.73 -7.67
C GLN A 65 12.59 6.45 -7.51
N ILE A 66 12.80 7.13 -6.40
CA ILE A 66 14.07 7.82 -6.10
C ILE A 66 15.20 6.78 -6.01
N PHE A 67 14.93 5.69 -5.31
CA PHE A 67 15.90 4.60 -5.20
C PHE A 67 16.26 4.03 -6.56
N GLN A 68 15.26 3.80 -7.41
CA GLN A 68 15.46 3.31 -8.78
C GLN A 68 16.34 4.25 -9.61
N LYS A 69 16.09 5.56 -9.53
CA LYS A 69 16.89 6.57 -10.24
C LYS A 69 18.35 6.55 -9.78
N ASN A 70 18.58 6.47 -8.48
CA ASN A 70 19.94 6.39 -7.93
C ASN A 70 20.63 5.13 -8.37
N PHE A 71 19.92 4.02 -8.40
CA PHE A 71 20.44 2.74 -8.88
C PHE A 71 20.83 2.79 -10.36
N GLN A 72 20.04 3.46 -11.20
CA GLN A 72 20.32 3.63 -12.62
C GLN A 72 21.53 4.53 -12.88
N LYS A 73 21.70 5.57 -12.08
CA LYS A 73 22.82 6.52 -12.22
C LYS A 73 24.15 5.89 -11.84
N ASP A 74 24.11 5.01 -10.86
CA ASP A 74 25.30 4.36 -10.36
C ASP A 74 25.26 2.88 -10.72
N ALA A 75 25.63 2.59 -11.98
CA ALA A 75 25.67 1.23 -12.50
C ALA A 75 26.67 0.34 -11.73
N GLN A 76 27.46 0.94 -10.83
CA GLN A 76 28.39 0.25 -9.96
C GLN A 76 27.89 0.13 -8.54
N THR A 77 26.73 0.72 -8.21
CA THR A 77 26.11 0.46 -6.92
C THR A 77 25.85 -1.02 -6.83
N ASN A 78 26.63 -1.67 -6.01
CA ASN A 78 26.55 -3.10 -5.86
C ASN A 78 25.15 -3.49 -5.39
N LEU A 79 24.54 -4.46 -6.08
CA LEU A 79 23.35 -5.13 -5.64
C LEU A 79 23.45 -5.57 -4.16
N ASN A 80 24.70 -5.72 -3.67
CA ASN A 80 25.00 -6.08 -2.28
C ASN A 80 24.72 -4.96 -1.27
N GLU A 81 24.64 -3.71 -1.71
CA GLU A 81 24.30 -2.58 -0.84
C GLU A 81 22.77 -2.43 -0.69
N ILE A 82 22.02 -3.15 -1.50
CA ILE A 82 20.57 -3.16 -1.38
C ILE A 82 20.20 -4.23 -0.36
N GLU A 83 20.15 -3.86 0.90
CA GLU A 83 19.63 -4.70 1.97
C GLU A 83 18.10 -4.78 1.88
N ILE A 84 17.59 -5.14 0.72
CA ILE A 84 16.19 -5.46 0.58
C ILE A 84 16.04 -6.93 0.92
N GLU A 85 15.72 -7.19 2.17
CA GLU A 85 15.31 -8.51 2.57
C GLU A 85 14.06 -8.90 1.77
N ILE A 86 14.14 -10.02 1.08
CA ILE A 86 12.97 -10.64 0.47
C ILE A 86 12.10 -11.11 1.61
N ASN A 87 11.17 -10.26 2.02
CA ASN A 87 10.22 -10.59 3.06
C ASN A 87 8.90 -11.01 2.41
N PRO A 88 8.49 -12.29 2.48
CA PRO A 88 7.22 -12.73 1.90
C PRO A 88 6.02 -12.01 2.49
N ASN A 89 6.14 -11.48 3.72
CA ASN A 89 5.08 -10.72 4.38
C ASN A 89 4.86 -9.35 3.71
N SER A 90 5.89 -8.75 3.12
CA SER A 90 5.74 -7.44 2.45
C SER A 90 4.81 -7.52 1.25
N LYS A 91 4.83 -8.62 0.51
CA LYS A 91 3.92 -8.83 -0.61
C LYS A 91 2.48 -9.02 -0.13
N GLY A 92 2.28 -9.75 0.96
CA GLY A 92 0.96 -9.91 1.57
C GLY A 92 0.40 -8.57 2.06
N PHE A 93 1.23 -7.77 2.69
CA PHE A 93 0.87 -6.43 3.13
C PHE A 93 0.51 -5.51 1.94
N GLU A 94 1.31 -5.55 0.89
CA GLU A 94 1.03 -4.76 -0.33
C GLU A 94 -0.34 -5.10 -0.91
N LYS A 95 -0.71 -6.38 -0.96
CA LYS A 95 -2.02 -6.80 -1.46
C LYS A 95 -3.16 -6.22 -0.62
N ILE A 96 -2.99 -6.18 0.70
CA ILE A 96 -3.99 -5.59 1.60
C ILE A 96 -4.13 -4.09 1.33
N ILE A 97 -3.03 -3.37 1.23
CA ILE A 97 -3.04 -1.92 0.98
C ILE A 97 -3.61 -1.62 -0.40
N SER A 98 -3.25 -2.38 -1.42
CA SER A 98 -3.79 -2.23 -2.77
C SER A 98 -5.31 -2.43 -2.79
N TYR A 99 -5.79 -3.47 -2.14
CA TYR A 99 -7.22 -3.76 -2.04
C TYR A 99 -7.96 -2.65 -1.28
N LEU A 100 -7.39 -2.21 -0.17
CA LEU A 100 -7.95 -1.10 0.60
C LEU A 100 -7.98 0.19 -0.22
N ASN A 101 -6.92 0.47 -0.96
CA ASN A 101 -6.86 1.65 -1.83
C ASN A 101 -7.99 1.61 -2.88
N ASP A 102 -8.25 0.46 -3.48
CA ASP A 102 -9.35 0.31 -4.44
C ASP A 102 -10.70 0.60 -3.80
N ILE A 103 -10.92 0.11 -2.58
CA ILE A 103 -12.16 0.38 -1.83
C ILE A 103 -12.29 1.87 -1.52
N LEU A 104 -11.23 2.50 -1.04
CA LEU A 104 -11.24 3.93 -0.69
C LEU A 104 -11.51 4.82 -1.91
N ASN A 105 -11.06 4.40 -3.09
CA ASN A 105 -11.33 5.12 -4.33
C ASN A 105 -12.80 5.07 -4.75
N LEU A 106 -13.58 4.15 -4.19
CA LEU A 106 -15.02 4.05 -4.45
C LEU A 106 -15.85 4.94 -3.52
N TYR A 107 -15.24 5.63 -2.56
CA TYR A 107 -15.97 6.48 -1.62
C TYR A 107 -16.77 7.56 -2.35
N GLN A 108 -18.03 7.69 -1.95
CA GLN A 108 -18.95 8.73 -2.43
C GLN A 108 -19.73 9.30 -1.25
N PRO A 109 -19.71 10.63 -1.03
CA PRO A 109 -20.34 11.24 0.13
C PRO A 109 -21.87 11.11 0.14
N ASN A 110 -22.48 10.88 -1.01
CA ASN A 110 -23.94 10.77 -1.14
C ASN A 110 -24.48 9.35 -0.98
N ILE A 111 -23.60 8.38 -0.85
CA ILE A 111 -23.98 6.98 -0.67
C ILE A 111 -24.10 6.68 0.83
N THR A 112 -25.18 5.99 1.21
CA THR A 112 -25.40 5.57 2.59
C THR A 112 -25.09 4.08 2.76
N LEU A 113 -24.84 3.67 4.01
CA LEU A 113 -24.65 2.26 4.35
C LEU A 113 -25.86 1.43 3.91
N GLU A 114 -27.06 1.96 4.12
CA GLU A 114 -28.31 1.29 3.75
C GLU A 114 -28.36 0.99 2.24
N MET A 115 -27.97 1.93 1.42
CA MET A 115 -27.86 1.74 -0.03
C MET A 115 -26.86 0.63 -0.40
N ASN A 116 -25.72 0.59 0.26
CA ASN A 116 -24.72 -0.46 0.03
C ASN A 116 -25.23 -1.84 0.47
N LEU A 117 -25.98 -1.93 1.56
CA LEU A 117 -26.51 -3.19 2.07
C LEU A 117 -27.68 -3.71 1.24
N GLU A 118 -28.53 -2.84 0.72
CA GLU A 118 -29.68 -3.21 -0.10
C GLU A 118 -29.30 -3.74 -1.46
N ASN A 119 -28.16 -3.29 -2.00
CA ASN A 119 -27.75 -3.67 -3.35
C ASN A 119 -26.22 -3.79 -3.41
N SER A 120 -25.72 -5.03 -3.32
CA SER A 120 -24.31 -5.34 -3.40
C SER A 120 -23.68 -4.93 -4.74
N GLU A 121 -24.47 -4.81 -5.81
CA GLU A 121 -24.00 -4.36 -7.13
C GLU A 121 -23.68 -2.86 -7.10
N LEU A 122 -24.24 -2.09 -6.16
CA LEU A 122 -23.93 -0.68 -6.01
C LEU A 122 -22.50 -0.40 -5.52
N ILE A 123 -21.78 -1.42 -5.06
CA ILE A 123 -20.37 -1.24 -4.71
C ILE A 123 -19.58 -0.64 -5.89
N GLY A 124 -19.95 -0.99 -7.12
CA GLY A 124 -19.37 -0.40 -8.33
C GLY A 124 -19.70 1.08 -8.55
N TYR A 125 -20.74 1.60 -7.90
CA TYR A 125 -21.19 2.99 -8.02
C TYR A 125 -20.75 3.87 -6.85
N GLY A 126 -20.29 3.29 -5.75
CA GLY A 126 -19.81 4.03 -4.61
C GLY A 126 -19.99 3.32 -3.29
N ILE A 127 -19.15 3.70 -2.34
CA ILE A 127 -19.16 3.14 -0.99
C ILE A 127 -19.33 4.28 0.01
N SER A 128 -20.18 4.07 1.04
CA SER A 128 -20.40 5.03 2.10
C SER A 128 -19.24 5.06 3.09
N GLU A 129 -19.12 6.15 3.84
CA GLU A 129 -18.17 6.25 4.95
C GLU A 129 -18.40 5.14 5.98
N GLU A 130 -19.66 4.86 6.33
CA GLU A 130 -19.98 3.82 7.32
C GLU A 130 -19.54 2.43 6.85
N MET A 131 -19.71 2.12 5.56
CA MET A 131 -19.23 0.86 4.99
C MET A 131 -17.69 0.76 5.09
N ILE A 132 -17.00 1.86 4.81
CA ILE A 132 -15.54 1.92 4.97
C ILE A 132 -15.15 1.65 6.42
N ARG A 133 -15.82 2.32 7.38
CA ARG A 133 -15.55 2.11 8.81
C ARG A 133 -15.77 0.66 9.22
N ASN A 134 -16.84 0.05 8.75
CA ASN A 134 -17.14 -1.36 9.04
C ASN A 134 -16.09 -2.30 8.48
N LEU A 135 -15.69 -2.10 7.22
CA LEU A 135 -14.65 -2.92 6.59
C LEU A 135 -13.29 -2.77 7.30
N LEU A 136 -12.94 -1.56 7.71
CA LEU A 136 -11.73 -1.32 8.46
C LEU A 136 -11.73 -2.05 9.80
N LYS A 137 -12.85 -1.98 10.53
CA LYS A 137 -12.98 -2.66 11.84
C LYS A 137 -12.97 -4.18 11.70
N GLU A 138 -13.73 -4.71 10.77
CA GLU A 138 -13.99 -6.15 10.66
C GLU A 138 -12.85 -6.90 10.00
N LYS A 139 -12.11 -6.25 9.09
CA LYS A 139 -11.13 -6.93 8.26
C LYS A 139 -9.75 -6.30 8.31
N PHE A 140 -9.63 -5.06 7.85
CA PHE A 140 -8.33 -4.45 7.57
C PHE A 140 -7.48 -4.18 8.81
N LEU A 141 -8.10 -3.67 9.88
CA LEU A 141 -7.36 -3.34 11.10
C LEU A 141 -6.67 -4.57 11.68
N SER A 142 -7.38 -5.69 11.75
CA SER A 142 -6.85 -6.95 12.24
C SER A 142 -5.73 -7.49 11.35
N GLU A 143 -5.93 -7.47 10.04
CA GLU A 143 -4.93 -7.96 9.09
C GLU A 143 -3.65 -7.14 9.12
N ILE A 144 -3.76 -5.81 9.15
CA ILE A 144 -2.61 -4.92 9.23
C ILE A 144 -1.88 -5.09 10.57
N ASN A 145 -2.64 -5.18 11.66
CA ASN A 145 -2.08 -5.39 13.00
C ASN A 145 -1.27 -6.68 13.10
N THR A 146 -1.68 -7.73 12.40
CA THR A 146 -0.94 -8.98 12.35
C THR A 146 0.49 -8.77 11.85
N TYR A 147 0.67 -7.91 10.86
CA TYR A 147 2.00 -7.59 10.33
C TYR A 147 2.79 -6.68 11.27
N CYS A 148 2.13 -5.80 12.02
CA CYS A 148 2.80 -4.90 12.96
C CYS A 148 3.29 -5.61 14.22
N LYS A 149 2.58 -6.63 14.70
CA LYS A 149 2.89 -7.32 15.96
C LYS A 149 4.08 -8.29 15.89
N LYS A 150 4.53 -8.70 14.71
CA LYS A 150 5.57 -9.69 14.53
C LYS A 150 6.99 -9.13 14.59
N HIS A 151 7.11 -7.91 14.98
CA HIS A 151 8.39 -7.22 15.06
C HIS A 151 8.48 -6.41 16.35
#